data_9dfd7439f6076fad86bc41fb9531025e
#
_entry.id   9dfd7439f6076fad86bc41fb9531025e
#
_cell.length_a   1.000
_cell.length_b   1.000
_cell.length_c   1.000
_cell.angle_alpha   90.00
_cell.angle_beta   90.00
_cell.angle_gamma   90.00
#
_symmetry.space_group_name_H-M   'P 1'
#
loop_
_entity.id
_entity.type
_entity.pdbx_description
1 polymer ?
#
loop_
_entity_poly.entity_id
_entity_poly.type
_entity_poly.pdbx_seq_one_letter_code
_entity_poly.pdbx_strand_id
1 'polypeptide(L)'
;AQGGDVFFFYGISYKNNAGRLLHREQPQILFERLKEGNAAYCAGWATHYALDSCVHPFVLAYEGAHRGAFLHQKYEKDLGLYVSRRAGVRRMILPREKVLACTFAVCDSIKKVLPYVTAAGTASCLKRHYAYTRRQLKTKKQEFELDCDYSQTYKAYQNGVTLGVRAVQCVLEKDIDEEVFSKG
;
A
#
# COMPACT_ATOMS: atom_id res chain seq x y z
N ALA A 1 6.09 0.16 -2.59
CA ALA A 1 5.18 -0.18 -1.49
C ALA A 1 3.71 0.19 -1.72
N GLN A 2 3.34 1.03 -2.69
CA GLN A 2 1.94 1.43 -2.92
C GLN A 2 1.17 0.53 -3.91
N GLY A 3 1.70 -0.64 -4.25
CA GLY A 3 1.09 -1.54 -5.24
C GLY A 3 -0.29 -2.05 -4.84
N GLY A 4 -0.53 -2.23 -3.55
CA GLY A 4 -1.82 -2.64 -2.98
C GLY A 4 -2.94 -1.63 -3.23
N ASP A 5 -2.66 -0.36 -3.01
CA ASP A 5 -3.65 0.72 -3.06
C ASP A 5 -4.12 1.09 -4.46
N VAL A 6 -3.39 0.68 -5.50
CA VAL A 6 -3.75 0.98 -6.90
C VAL A 6 -5.18 0.54 -7.21
N PHE A 7 -5.62 -0.60 -6.69
CA PHE A 7 -6.92 -1.19 -6.99
C PHE A 7 -8.10 -0.60 -6.21
N PHE A 8 -7.87 0.31 -5.26
CA PHE A 8 -8.94 1.16 -4.71
C PHE A 8 -9.58 2.05 -5.78
N PHE A 9 -8.91 2.26 -6.90
CA PHE A 9 -9.44 2.96 -8.06
C PHE A 9 -10.16 2.05 -9.08
N TYR A 10 -10.28 0.73 -8.81
CA TYR A 10 -10.96 -0.22 -9.68
C TYR A 10 -12.38 -0.47 -9.21
N GLY A 11 -13.35 0.01 -9.97
CA GLY A 11 -14.77 -0.10 -9.65
C GLY A 11 -15.45 1.27 -9.47
N ILE A 12 -16.77 1.24 -9.42
CA ILE A 12 -17.63 2.44 -9.34
C ILE A 12 -17.94 2.78 -7.87
N SER A 13 -17.96 1.78 -7.00
CA SER A 13 -18.35 1.93 -5.60
C SER A 13 -17.17 1.66 -4.66
N TYR A 14 -16.98 2.54 -3.67
CA TYR A 14 -15.99 2.33 -2.61
C TYR A 14 -16.23 1.03 -1.82
N LYS A 15 -17.50 0.62 -1.66
CA LYS A 15 -17.84 -0.56 -0.86
C LYS A 15 -17.39 -1.89 -1.48
N ASN A 16 -17.35 -1.97 -2.82
CA ASN A 16 -17.09 -3.20 -3.58
C ASN A 16 -16.00 -3.01 -4.64
N ASN A 17 -14.99 -2.15 -4.37
CA ASN A 17 -13.88 -2.02 -5.29
C ASN A 17 -12.85 -3.15 -5.11
N ALA A 18 -12.04 -3.38 -6.14
CA ALA A 18 -11.05 -4.44 -6.14
C ALA A 18 -9.99 -4.29 -5.05
N GLY A 19 -9.57 -3.05 -4.73
CA GLY A 19 -8.60 -2.80 -3.66
C GLY A 19 -9.11 -3.30 -2.32
N ARG A 20 -10.38 -3.00 -1.99
CA ARG A 20 -10.98 -3.45 -0.73
C ARG A 20 -11.13 -4.97 -0.63
N LEU A 21 -11.42 -5.64 -1.76
CA LEU A 21 -11.47 -7.10 -1.80
C LEU A 21 -10.08 -7.70 -1.55
N LEU A 22 -9.04 -7.15 -2.19
CA LEU A 22 -7.66 -7.59 -1.99
C LEU A 22 -7.17 -7.40 -0.54
N HIS A 23 -7.54 -6.31 0.13
CA HIS A 23 -7.14 -6.05 1.52
C HIS A 23 -7.95 -6.86 2.55
N ARG A 24 -9.06 -7.49 2.14
CA ARG A 24 -9.86 -8.39 2.99
C ARG A 24 -9.53 -9.85 2.82
N GLU A 25 -8.82 -10.21 1.75
CA GLU A 25 -8.37 -11.58 1.55
C GLU A 25 -7.37 -11.94 2.66
N GLN A 26 -7.41 -13.19 3.09
CA GLN A 26 -6.40 -13.69 4.03
C GLN A 26 -5.01 -13.55 3.39
N PRO A 27 -4.05 -12.94 4.08
CA PRO A 27 -2.76 -12.60 3.47
C PRO A 27 -2.05 -13.82 2.88
N GLN A 28 -2.05 -14.95 3.58
CA GLN A 28 -1.46 -16.18 3.10
C GLN A 28 -2.07 -16.63 1.77
N ILE A 29 -3.41 -16.66 1.66
CA ILE A 29 -4.11 -17.02 0.42
C ILE A 29 -3.80 -16.03 -0.69
N LEU A 30 -3.76 -14.73 -0.35
CA LEU A 30 -3.43 -13.67 -1.30
C LEU A 30 -2.03 -13.88 -1.88
N PHE A 31 -1.02 -14.11 -1.03
CA PHE A 31 0.36 -14.25 -1.47
C PHE A 31 0.61 -15.57 -2.20
N GLU A 32 -0.07 -16.67 -1.79
CA GLU A 32 -0.04 -17.93 -2.52
C GLU A 32 -0.50 -17.78 -3.98
N ARG A 33 -1.51 -16.97 -4.22
CA ARG A 33 -2.01 -16.68 -5.58
C ARG A 33 -1.13 -15.67 -6.32
N LEU A 34 -0.69 -14.59 -5.64
CA LEU A 34 0.12 -13.55 -6.28
C LEU A 34 1.50 -14.04 -6.71
N LYS A 35 2.09 -15.02 -5.99
CA LYS A 35 3.40 -15.59 -6.36
C LYS A 35 3.39 -16.33 -7.72
N GLU A 36 2.22 -16.74 -8.19
CA GLU A 36 2.06 -17.32 -9.54
C GLU A 36 2.16 -16.28 -10.66
N GLY A 37 2.07 -15.00 -10.34
CA GLY A 37 2.18 -13.90 -11.27
C GLY A 37 3.58 -13.29 -11.32
N ASN A 38 3.65 -11.97 -11.35
CA ASN A 38 4.92 -11.25 -11.42
C ASN A 38 5.56 -11.11 -10.02
N ALA A 39 6.71 -11.74 -9.80
CA ALA A 39 7.41 -11.76 -8.51
C ALA A 39 7.74 -10.35 -7.98
N ALA A 40 8.14 -9.41 -8.84
CA ALA A 40 8.44 -8.05 -8.42
C ALA A 40 7.19 -7.30 -7.93
N TYR A 41 6.04 -7.54 -8.55
CA TYR A 41 4.77 -6.99 -8.08
C TYR A 41 4.33 -7.63 -6.76
N CYS A 42 4.46 -8.95 -6.65
CA CYS A 42 4.18 -9.68 -5.41
C CYS A 42 5.07 -9.18 -4.25
N ALA A 43 6.37 -8.99 -4.47
CA ALA A 43 7.29 -8.40 -3.49
C ALA A 43 6.88 -6.97 -3.09
N GLY A 44 6.43 -6.16 -4.04
CA GLY A 44 5.87 -4.83 -3.76
C GLY A 44 4.62 -4.88 -2.88
N TRP A 45 3.74 -5.86 -3.10
CA TRP A 45 2.59 -6.14 -2.24
C TRP A 45 3.01 -6.58 -0.84
N ALA A 46 3.97 -7.49 -0.72
CA ALA A 46 4.49 -7.95 0.56
C ALA A 46 5.06 -6.79 1.40
N THR A 47 5.77 -5.86 0.74
CA THR A 47 6.26 -4.64 1.40
C THR A 47 5.10 -3.75 1.89
N HIS A 48 4.06 -3.59 1.07
CA HIS A 48 2.87 -2.81 1.43
C HIS A 48 2.16 -3.44 2.64
N TYR A 49 1.86 -4.74 2.55
CA TYR A 49 1.22 -5.49 3.62
C TYR A 49 1.98 -5.39 4.96
N ALA A 50 3.29 -5.57 4.94
CA ALA A 50 4.11 -5.51 6.15
C ALA A 50 4.08 -4.12 6.81
N LEU A 51 4.06 -3.06 6.02
CA LEU A 51 3.92 -1.71 6.55
C LEU A 51 2.53 -1.46 7.10
N ASP A 52 1.50 -1.85 6.37
CA ASP A 52 0.10 -1.68 6.76
C ASP A 52 -0.22 -2.42 8.06
N SER A 53 0.16 -3.69 8.17
CA SER A 53 -0.10 -4.50 9.37
C SER A 53 0.52 -3.91 10.63
N CYS A 54 1.65 -3.20 10.52
CA CYS A 54 2.29 -2.53 11.64
C CYS A 54 1.73 -1.15 11.95
N VAL A 55 1.31 -0.40 10.93
CA VAL A 55 0.97 1.04 11.04
C VAL A 55 -0.54 1.27 11.18
N HIS A 56 -1.37 0.52 10.45
CA HIS A 56 -2.82 0.71 10.45
C HIS A 56 -3.50 0.65 11.83
N PRO A 57 -3.07 -0.18 12.80
CA PRO A 57 -3.64 -0.14 14.14
C PRO A 57 -3.61 1.26 14.77
N PHE A 58 -2.56 2.03 14.54
CA PHE A 58 -2.43 3.41 15.03
C PHE A 58 -3.33 4.39 14.25
N VAL A 59 -3.42 4.21 12.93
CA VAL A 59 -4.31 5.01 12.07
C VAL A 59 -5.76 4.83 12.49
N LEU A 60 -6.20 3.58 12.66
CA LEU A 60 -7.56 3.25 13.06
C LEU A 60 -7.89 3.68 14.49
N ALA A 61 -6.93 3.54 15.42
CA ALA A 61 -7.08 4.03 16.80
C ALA A 61 -7.27 5.55 16.82
N TYR A 62 -6.48 6.30 16.03
CA TYR A 62 -6.64 7.75 15.90
C TYR A 62 -8.00 8.12 15.30
N GLU A 63 -8.39 7.47 14.20
CA GLU A 63 -9.68 7.71 13.53
C GLU A 63 -10.86 7.41 14.45
N GLY A 64 -10.79 6.35 15.26
CA GLY A 64 -11.81 5.98 16.22
C GLY A 64 -11.92 6.93 17.43
N ALA A 65 -10.80 7.56 17.84
CA ALA A 65 -10.76 8.49 18.97
C ALA A 65 -11.13 9.93 18.61
N HIS A 66 -11.10 10.30 17.35
CA HIS A 66 -11.30 11.67 16.89
C HIS A 66 -12.46 11.79 15.90
N ARG A 67 -13.04 13.00 15.82
CA ARG A 67 -14.09 13.31 14.84
C ARG A 67 -13.53 14.24 13.77
N GLY A 68 -13.83 13.95 12.51
CA GLY A 68 -13.41 14.81 11.40
C GLY A 68 -13.48 14.08 10.06
N ALA A 69 -13.44 14.83 8.97
CA ALA A 69 -13.41 14.29 7.63
C ALA A 69 -11.97 13.89 7.24
N PHE A 70 -11.84 12.76 6.59
CA PHE A 70 -10.57 12.29 6.01
C PHE A 70 -9.43 12.11 7.02
N LEU A 71 -9.73 11.75 8.28
CA LEU A 71 -8.73 11.58 9.34
C LEU A 71 -7.70 10.52 8.96
N HIS A 72 -8.13 9.41 8.41
CA HIS A 72 -7.27 8.34 7.92
C HIS A 72 -6.20 8.86 6.94
N GLN A 73 -6.63 9.50 5.87
CA GLN A 73 -5.72 10.03 4.83
C GLN A 73 -4.81 11.14 5.36
N LYS A 74 -5.31 11.98 6.28
CA LYS A 74 -4.51 13.02 6.92
C LYS A 74 -3.42 12.40 7.79
N TYR A 75 -3.78 11.40 8.60
CA TYR A 75 -2.82 10.70 9.46
C TYR A 75 -1.70 10.04 8.65
N GLU A 76 -2.05 9.30 7.61
CA GLU A 76 -1.06 8.65 6.73
C GLU A 76 -0.16 9.66 6.00
N LYS A 77 -0.74 10.78 5.54
CA LYS A 77 0.02 11.88 4.93
C LYS A 77 1.03 12.46 5.90
N ASP A 78 0.60 12.77 7.10
CA ASP A 78 1.42 13.38 8.15
C ASP A 78 2.48 12.40 8.66
N LEU A 79 2.13 11.12 8.86
CA LEU A 79 3.10 10.08 9.16
C LEU A 79 4.17 9.99 8.06
N GLY A 80 3.78 10.00 6.79
CA GLY A 80 4.73 10.00 5.68
C GLY A 80 5.64 11.23 5.69
N LEU A 81 5.15 12.40 6.13
CA LEU A 81 5.97 13.58 6.31
C LEU A 81 6.92 13.44 7.51
N TYR A 82 6.42 12.90 8.64
CA TYR A 82 7.23 12.63 9.82
C TYR A 82 8.39 11.66 9.51
N VAL A 83 8.08 10.53 8.86
CA VAL A 83 9.08 9.54 8.40
C VAL A 83 10.14 10.21 7.51
N SER A 84 9.70 10.98 6.52
CA SER A 84 10.60 11.66 5.59
C SER A 84 11.58 12.60 6.31
N ARG A 85 11.08 13.38 7.27
CA ARG A 85 11.91 14.29 8.07
C ARG A 85 12.85 13.54 9.01
N ARG A 86 12.33 12.52 9.70
CA ARG A 86 13.08 11.77 10.72
C ARG A 86 14.17 10.88 10.12
N ALA A 87 13.90 10.24 8.99
CA ALA A 87 14.84 9.36 8.30
C ALA A 87 15.72 10.10 7.27
N GLY A 88 15.51 11.39 7.05
CA GLY A 88 16.22 12.16 6.04
C GLY A 88 15.98 11.69 4.60
N VAL A 89 14.88 10.94 4.36
CA VAL A 89 14.58 10.38 3.04
C VAL A 89 13.66 11.32 2.25
N ARG A 90 13.99 11.51 0.99
CA ARG A 90 13.18 12.31 0.09
C ARG A 90 12.04 11.46 -0.48
N ARG A 91 10.81 11.96 -0.39
CA ARG A 91 9.66 11.38 -1.06
C ARG A 91 9.85 11.48 -2.58
N MET A 92 9.78 10.36 -3.26
CA MET A 92 9.93 10.29 -4.72
C MET A 92 8.70 9.64 -5.35
N ILE A 93 8.41 10.06 -6.59
CA ILE A 93 7.45 9.40 -7.46
C ILE A 93 8.16 8.97 -8.74
N LEU A 94 7.91 7.75 -9.16
CA LEU A 94 8.44 7.24 -10.41
C LEU A 94 7.88 8.03 -11.61
N PRO A 95 8.60 8.15 -12.74
CA PRO A 95 8.06 8.68 -13.98
C PRO A 95 6.79 7.93 -14.41
N ARG A 96 5.81 8.67 -14.94
CA ARG A 96 4.50 8.12 -15.30
C ARG A 96 4.59 6.96 -16.29
N GLU A 97 5.47 7.08 -17.27
CA GLU A 97 5.71 6.07 -18.29
C GLU A 97 6.21 4.76 -17.68
N LYS A 98 7.09 4.81 -16.68
CA LYS A 98 7.56 3.63 -15.95
C LYS A 98 6.44 2.96 -15.16
N VAL A 99 5.57 3.74 -14.52
CA VAL A 99 4.40 3.18 -13.81
C VAL A 99 3.45 2.50 -14.78
N LEU A 100 3.17 3.12 -15.92
CA LEU A 100 2.25 2.53 -16.93
C LEU A 100 2.85 1.34 -17.67
N ALA A 101 4.16 1.27 -17.82
CA ALA A 101 4.83 0.10 -18.40
C ALA A 101 4.57 -1.19 -17.60
N CYS A 102 4.28 -1.09 -16.30
CA CYS A 102 3.98 -2.24 -15.44
C CYS A 102 2.55 -2.78 -15.61
N THR A 103 1.70 -2.18 -16.47
CA THR A 103 0.26 -2.50 -16.57
C THR A 103 0.00 -3.99 -16.75
N PHE A 104 0.69 -4.66 -17.68
CA PHE A 104 0.45 -6.05 -17.95
C PHE A 104 0.92 -6.97 -16.81
N ALA A 105 2.09 -6.71 -16.25
CA ALA A 105 2.62 -7.48 -15.13
C ALA A 105 1.71 -7.36 -13.88
N VAL A 106 1.21 -6.17 -13.60
CA VAL A 106 0.25 -5.93 -12.51
C VAL A 106 -1.08 -6.61 -12.78
N CYS A 107 -1.62 -6.48 -14.00
CA CYS A 107 -2.88 -7.11 -14.39
C CYS A 107 -2.80 -8.64 -14.30
N ASP A 108 -1.73 -9.23 -14.81
CA ASP A 108 -1.54 -10.68 -14.78
C ASP A 108 -1.50 -11.23 -13.36
N SER A 109 -0.74 -10.58 -12.49
CA SER A 109 -0.68 -10.98 -11.07
C SER A 109 -2.04 -10.86 -10.37
N ILE A 110 -2.76 -9.75 -10.57
CA ILE A 110 -4.06 -9.54 -9.91
C ILE A 110 -5.14 -10.48 -10.45
N LYS A 111 -5.08 -10.88 -11.71
CA LYS A 111 -6.01 -11.87 -12.27
C LYS A 111 -5.97 -13.23 -11.58
N LYS A 112 -4.86 -13.59 -10.94
CA LYS A 112 -4.75 -14.79 -10.12
C LYS A 112 -5.68 -14.76 -8.90
N VAL A 113 -6.00 -13.56 -8.41
CA VAL A 113 -6.88 -13.33 -7.26
C VAL A 113 -8.27 -12.87 -7.71
N LEU A 114 -8.33 -11.95 -8.67
CA LEU A 114 -9.55 -11.32 -9.18
C LEU A 114 -9.63 -11.50 -10.71
N PRO A 115 -10.18 -12.61 -11.22
CA PRO A 115 -10.15 -12.95 -12.65
C PRO A 115 -10.83 -11.94 -13.58
N TYR A 116 -11.76 -11.12 -13.05
CA TYR A 116 -12.49 -10.11 -13.82
C TYR A 116 -11.69 -8.83 -14.11
N VAL A 117 -10.49 -8.67 -13.51
CA VAL A 117 -9.64 -7.49 -13.74
C VAL A 117 -9.09 -7.52 -15.16
N THR A 118 -9.14 -6.38 -15.86
CA THR A 118 -8.67 -6.24 -17.23
C THR A 118 -7.44 -5.33 -17.34
N ALA A 119 -6.65 -5.48 -18.38
CA ALA A 119 -5.49 -4.62 -18.64
C ALA A 119 -5.90 -3.14 -18.79
N ALA A 120 -7.02 -2.87 -19.47
CA ALA A 120 -7.55 -1.50 -19.60
C ALA A 120 -7.97 -0.91 -18.25
N GLY A 121 -8.65 -1.70 -17.41
CA GLY A 121 -9.01 -1.32 -16.04
C GLY A 121 -7.78 -1.06 -15.19
N THR A 122 -6.78 -1.94 -15.24
CA THR A 122 -5.51 -1.78 -14.53
C THR A 122 -4.78 -0.50 -14.96
N ALA A 123 -4.67 -0.23 -16.27
CA ALA A 123 -4.07 1.00 -16.77
C ALA A 123 -4.81 2.25 -16.26
N SER A 124 -6.14 2.22 -16.23
CA SER A 124 -6.95 3.30 -15.67
C SER A 124 -6.67 3.52 -14.17
N CYS A 125 -6.56 2.44 -13.40
CA CYS A 125 -6.22 2.50 -11.96
C CYS A 125 -4.83 3.09 -11.75
N LEU A 126 -3.82 2.62 -12.46
CA LEU A 126 -2.46 3.14 -12.39
C LEU A 126 -2.39 4.65 -12.73
N LYS A 127 -3.14 5.09 -13.76
CA LYS A 127 -3.22 6.53 -14.10
C LYS A 127 -3.83 7.35 -12.98
N ARG A 128 -4.94 6.89 -12.40
CA ARG A 128 -5.65 7.60 -11.32
C ARG A 128 -4.83 7.63 -10.04
N HIS A 129 -4.26 6.50 -9.65
CA HIS A 129 -3.37 6.39 -8.49
C HIS A 129 -2.13 7.28 -8.65
N TYR A 130 -1.50 7.29 -9.82
CA TYR A 130 -0.39 8.18 -10.13
C TYR A 130 -0.77 9.66 -9.98
N ALA A 131 -1.92 10.07 -10.54
CA ALA A 131 -2.40 11.44 -10.43
C ALA A 131 -2.68 11.84 -8.97
N TYR A 132 -3.28 10.94 -8.19
CA TYR A 132 -3.52 11.12 -6.76
C TYR A 132 -2.21 11.32 -5.99
N THR A 133 -1.27 10.39 -6.11
CA THR A 133 0.03 10.44 -5.43
C THR A 133 0.81 11.69 -5.80
N ARG A 134 0.82 12.05 -7.09
CA ARG A 134 1.47 13.28 -7.57
C ARG A 134 0.85 14.55 -6.96
N ARG A 135 -0.48 14.59 -6.79
CA ARG A 135 -1.17 15.71 -6.13
C ARG A 135 -0.74 15.81 -4.66
N GLN A 136 -0.71 14.68 -3.94
CA GLN A 136 -0.28 14.64 -2.54
C GLN A 136 1.16 15.15 -2.35
N LEU A 137 2.07 14.82 -3.26
CA LEU A 137 3.46 15.25 -3.19
C LEU A 137 3.68 16.71 -3.62
N LYS A 138 2.77 17.28 -4.41
CA LYS A 138 2.87 18.66 -4.90
C LYS A 138 2.26 19.71 -3.98
N THR A 139 1.52 19.32 -2.93
CA THR A 139 0.98 20.26 -1.96
C THR A 139 2.12 21.05 -1.33
N LYS A 140 2.13 22.37 -1.56
CA LYS A 140 3.21 23.29 -1.14
C LYS A 140 3.41 23.37 0.37
N LYS A 141 2.38 23.08 1.15
CA LYS A 141 2.47 23.02 2.61
C LYS A 141 2.85 21.60 3.04
N GLN A 142 4.14 21.41 3.28
CA GLN A 142 4.66 20.24 4.00
C GLN A 142 4.53 20.46 5.52
N GLU A 143 3.33 20.79 5.97
CA GLU A 143 2.98 20.98 7.36
C GLU A 143 2.07 19.84 7.81
N PHE A 144 2.16 19.46 9.08
CA PHE A 144 1.24 18.51 9.68
C PHE A 144 -0.17 19.09 9.68
N GLU A 145 -1.14 18.28 9.33
CA GLU A 145 -2.57 18.66 9.36
C GLU A 145 -3.22 18.28 10.69
N LEU A 146 -2.61 17.35 11.42
CA LEU A 146 -3.10 16.86 12.69
C LEU A 146 -2.12 17.19 13.80
N ASP A 147 -2.65 17.53 14.97
CA ASP A 147 -1.87 17.65 16.20
C ASP A 147 -1.78 16.26 16.84
N CYS A 148 -0.70 15.54 16.50
CA CYS A 148 -0.51 14.14 16.91
C CYS A 148 0.98 13.85 17.13
N ASP A 149 1.27 13.05 18.17
CA ASP A 149 2.60 12.46 18.34
C ASP A 149 2.74 11.17 17.51
N TYR A 150 3.57 11.25 16.48
CA TYR A 150 3.84 10.13 15.58
C TYR A 150 4.97 9.20 16.05
N SER A 151 5.53 9.41 17.24
CA SER A 151 6.73 8.68 17.69
C SER A 151 6.51 7.18 17.80
N GLN A 152 5.37 6.75 18.32
CA GLN A 152 5.02 5.32 18.45
C GLN A 152 4.73 4.70 17.08
N THR A 153 3.99 5.42 16.24
CA THR A 153 3.70 4.97 14.87
C THR A 153 4.97 4.89 14.03
N TYR A 154 5.95 5.76 14.28
CA TYR A 154 7.25 5.67 13.63
C TYR A 154 8.03 4.41 14.03
N LYS A 155 7.98 4.01 15.30
CA LYS A 155 8.56 2.72 15.74
C LYS A 155 7.86 1.54 15.05
N ALA A 156 6.53 1.58 14.96
CA ALA A 156 5.75 0.58 14.22
C ALA A 156 6.13 0.55 12.73
N TYR A 157 6.31 1.71 12.10
CA TYR A 157 6.82 1.83 10.74
C TYR A 157 8.21 1.16 10.58
N GLN A 158 9.14 1.36 11.52
CA GLN A 158 10.45 0.71 11.49
C GLN A 158 10.34 -0.81 11.59
N ASN A 159 9.45 -1.32 12.46
CA ASN A 159 9.14 -2.75 12.54
C ASN A 159 8.54 -3.26 11.22
N GLY A 160 7.65 -2.50 10.61
CA GLY A 160 7.06 -2.81 9.30
C GLY A 160 8.09 -2.86 8.18
N VAL A 161 9.12 -2.01 8.22
CA VAL A 161 10.26 -2.10 7.27
C VAL A 161 11.03 -3.40 7.45
N THR A 162 11.33 -3.80 8.69
CA THR A 162 12.01 -5.07 8.99
C THR A 162 11.18 -6.27 8.55
N LEU A 163 9.88 -6.28 8.88
CA LEU A 163 8.94 -7.30 8.43
C LEU A 163 8.86 -7.35 6.90
N GLY A 164 8.87 -6.18 6.23
CA GLY A 164 8.83 -6.07 4.78
C GLY A 164 10.02 -6.71 4.09
N VAL A 165 11.22 -6.62 4.67
CA VAL A 165 12.41 -7.34 4.15
C VAL A 165 12.20 -8.83 4.21
N ARG A 166 11.74 -9.38 5.34
CA ARG A 166 11.43 -10.82 5.50
C ARG A 166 10.33 -11.25 4.52
N ALA A 167 9.25 -10.47 4.43
CA ALA A 167 8.13 -10.78 3.53
C ALA A 167 8.57 -10.82 2.05
N VAL A 168 9.46 -9.92 1.63
CA VAL A 168 10.04 -9.94 0.27
C VAL A 168 10.91 -11.20 0.07
N GLN A 169 11.70 -11.59 1.05
CA GLN A 169 12.51 -12.80 0.99
C GLN A 169 11.63 -14.04 0.82
N CYS A 170 10.58 -14.20 1.64
CA CYS A 170 9.61 -15.29 1.50
C CYS A 170 8.99 -15.36 0.09
N VAL A 171 8.61 -14.21 -0.48
CA VAL A 171 8.06 -14.15 -1.83
C VAL A 171 9.07 -14.58 -2.89
N LEU A 172 10.33 -14.14 -2.77
CA LEU A 172 11.39 -14.48 -3.73
C LEU A 172 11.83 -15.94 -3.65
N GLU A 173 11.86 -16.50 -2.45
CA GLU A 173 12.17 -17.92 -2.18
C GLU A 173 10.97 -18.83 -2.46
N LYS A 174 9.81 -18.24 -2.76
CA LYS A 174 8.52 -18.94 -2.94
C LYS A 174 8.06 -19.75 -1.73
N ASP A 175 8.56 -19.41 -0.57
CA ASP A 175 8.17 -19.96 0.73
C ASP A 175 7.34 -18.92 1.48
N ILE A 176 6.02 -19.14 1.55
CA ILE A 176 5.10 -18.22 2.23
C ILE A 176 5.01 -18.62 3.68
N ASP A 177 5.91 -18.08 4.49
CA ASP A 177 5.98 -18.29 5.92
C ASP A 177 4.73 -17.74 6.63
N GLU A 178 3.99 -18.63 7.29
CA GLU A 178 2.77 -18.28 8.04
C GLU A 178 3.05 -17.24 9.14
N GLU A 179 4.19 -17.29 9.81
CA GLU A 179 4.53 -16.33 10.85
C GLU A 179 4.66 -14.91 10.32
N VAL A 180 5.16 -14.76 9.08
CA VAL A 180 5.32 -13.46 8.42
C VAL A 180 3.97 -12.89 7.97
N PHE A 181 3.05 -13.74 7.51
CA PHE A 181 1.78 -13.33 6.91
C PHE A 181 0.54 -13.56 7.81
N SER A 182 0.71 -14.00 9.06
CA SER A 182 -0.39 -14.22 10.01
C SER A 182 -0.79 -12.98 10.82
N LYS A 183 0.02 -11.92 10.77
CA LYS A 183 -0.23 -10.69 11.54
C LYS A 183 -1.03 -9.71 10.66
N GLY A 184 -2.33 -9.81 10.69
CA GLY A 184 -3.26 -8.86 10.11
C GLY A 184 -4.40 -8.54 11.07
#